data_8036b1e86b84365ae91c8ed557d0a22a
#
_entry.id   8036b1e86b84365ae91c8ed557d0a22a
#
_cell.length_a   1.000
_cell.length_b   1.000
_cell.length_c   1.000
_cell.angle_alpha   90.00
_cell.angle_beta   90.00
_cell.angle_gamma   90.00
#
_symmetry.space_group_name_H-M   'P 1'
#
loop_
_entity.id
_entity.type
_entity.pdbx_description
1 polymer ?
#
loop_
_entity_poly.entity_id
_entity_poly.type
_entity_poly.pdbx_seq_one_letter_code
_entity_poly.pdbx_strand_id
1 'polypeptide(L)'
;NPFRDFSIVFVPYCTGDVHLGTATTDYGSLTVQHKGAVNGRAALAEMLARFGGAGMVEQIVVAGESAGAVPTPLFAGLAADEFPAASVIALADGSGAYPDVPTVNELIGGLWGTVEAIPDWPVNDGVTAADWSFPDLFVQAGRHAPDVVFARHDYAYDRTQAFFALLAGI
;
A
#
# COMPACT_ATOMS: atom_id res chain seq x y z
N ASN A 1 25.11 1.18 3.28
CA ASN A 1 23.68 1.48 3.26
C ASN A 1 23.41 2.46 2.12
N PRO A 2 22.66 2.05 1.07
CA PRO A 2 22.37 2.93 -0.07
C PRO A 2 21.48 4.13 0.31
N PHE A 3 20.74 4.04 1.41
CA PHE A 3 19.83 5.09 1.89
C PHE A 3 20.41 5.96 3.02
N ARG A 4 21.71 5.91 3.25
CA ARG A 4 22.33 6.61 4.39
C ARG A 4 22.16 8.14 4.32
N ASP A 5 22.04 8.69 3.12
CA ASP A 5 21.93 10.13 2.85
C ASP A 5 20.47 10.57 2.57
N PHE A 6 19.50 9.64 2.73
CA PHE A 6 18.08 9.94 2.61
C PHE A 6 17.48 10.43 3.94
N SER A 7 16.54 11.35 3.84
CA SER A 7 15.60 11.59 4.94
C SER A 7 14.59 10.41 4.98
N ILE A 8 14.27 9.93 6.17
CA ILE A 8 13.40 8.75 6.33
C ILE A 8 12.15 9.16 7.09
N VAL A 9 10.99 8.85 6.50
CA VAL A 9 9.70 8.85 7.19
C VAL A 9 9.29 7.40 7.44
N PHE A 10 9.16 7.02 8.69
CA PHE A 10 8.78 5.65 9.08
C PHE A 10 7.35 5.62 9.59
N VAL A 11 6.52 4.76 8.99
CA VAL A 11 5.12 4.53 9.38
C VAL A 11 5.05 3.16 10.06
N PRO A 12 4.93 3.10 11.41
CA PRO A 12 4.87 1.83 12.13
C PRO A 12 3.56 1.09 11.84
N TYR A 13 3.65 -0.24 11.72
CA TYR A 13 2.48 -1.09 11.51
C TYR A 13 1.81 -1.42 12.85
N CYS A 14 0.63 -0.86 13.09
CA CYS A 14 -0.11 -1.03 14.34
C CYS A 14 -1.62 -1.26 14.15
N THR A 15 -2.10 -1.33 12.92
CA THR A 15 -3.54 -1.33 12.60
C THR A 15 -4.06 -2.68 12.11
N GLY A 16 -3.18 -3.66 11.83
CA GLY A 16 -3.54 -5.02 11.45
C GLY A 16 -4.30 -5.12 10.11
N ASP A 17 -4.05 -4.21 9.17
CA ASP A 17 -4.82 -4.01 7.94
C ASP A 17 -3.95 -3.80 6.69
N VAL A 18 -2.69 -4.26 6.73
CA VAL A 18 -1.66 -4.09 5.68
C VAL A 18 -1.50 -2.63 5.22
N HIS A 19 -1.71 -1.67 6.13
CA HIS A 19 -1.69 -0.22 5.89
C HIS A 19 -2.74 0.28 4.86
N LEU A 20 -3.80 -0.49 4.62
CA LEU A 20 -4.84 -0.15 3.64
C LEU A 20 -6.21 0.11 4.27
N GLY A 21 -6.37 -0.11 5.58
CA GLY A 21 -7.66 0.02 6.23
C GLY A 21 -8.11 1.46 6.42
N THR A 22 -9.43 1.65 6.35
CA THR A 22 -10.14 2.89 6.66
C THR A 22 -11.25 2.68 7.70
N ALA A 23 -11.60 1.43 8.00
CA ALA A 23 -12.73 1.07 8.83
C ALA A 23 -12.46 1.13 10.34
N THR A 24 -13.55 1.15 11.11
CA THR A 24 -13.60 0.79 12.52
C THR A 24 -14.51 -0.43 12.61
N THR A 25 -13.95 -1.57 13.01
CA THR A 25 -14.66 -2.84 12.94
C THR A 25 -14.86 -3.43 14.33
N ASP A 26 -16.10 -3.81 14.62
CA ASP A 26 -16.49 -4.52 15.85
C ASP A 26 -16.40 -6.02 15.61
N TYR A 27 -15.50 -6.68 16.35
CA TYR A 27 -15.34 -8.15 16.35
C TYR A 27 -16.07 -8.81 17.53
N GLY A 28 -17.03 -8.11 18.16
CA GLY A 28 -17.82 -8.58 19.28
C GLY A 28 -17.16 -8.34 20.63
N SER A 29 -16.01 -8.94 20.89
CA SER A 29 -15.24 -8.73 22.13
C SER A 29 -14.24 -7.58 22.05
N LEU A 30 -13.97 -7.09 20.86
CA LEU A 30 -12.95 -6.07 20.60
C LEU A 30 -13.35 -5.23 19.38
N THR A 31 -13.28 -3.91 19.54
CA THR A 31 -13.38 -2.97 18.41
C THR A 31 -11.98 -2.57 17.96
N VAL A 32 -11.68 -2.76 16.68
CA VAL A 32 -10.37 -2.46 16.09
C VAL A 32 -10.45 -1.27 15.16
N GLN A 33 -9.48 -0.38 15.26
CA GLN A 33 -9.29 0.76 14.38
C GLN A 33 -8.38 0.36 13.22
N HIS A 34 -8.96 -0.08 12.11
CA HIS A 34 -8.24 -0.32 10.86
C HIS A 34 -8.02 1.01 10.13
N LYS A 35 -6.97 1.73 10.47
CA LYS A 35 -6.69 3.09 9.98
C LYS A 35 -5.34 3.22 9.26
N GLY A 36 -4.84 2.12 8.71
CA GLY A 36 -3.53 2.07 8.07
C GLY A 36 -3.41 3.01 6.87
N ALA A 37 -4.41 3.06 6.01
CA ALA A 37 -4.41 4.00 4.88
C ALA A 37 -4.50 5.46 5.34
N VAL A 38 -5.26 5.74 6.39
CA VAL A 38 -5.36 7.08 6.98
C VAL A 38 -4.00 7.52 7.52
N ASN A 39 -3.31 6.64 8.25
CA ASN A 39 -1.98 6.91 8.78
C ASN A 39 -0.94 7.12 7.66
N GLY A 40 -0.97 6.30 6.62
CA GLY A 40 -0.07 6.44 5.48
C GLY A 40 -0.27 7.76 4.72
N ARG A 41 -1.54 8.16 4.50
CA ARG A 41 -1.85 9.46 3.88
C ARG A 41 -1.44 10.64 4.78
N ALA A 42 -1.59 10.52 6.09
CA ALA A 42 -1.10 11.55 7.01
C ALA A 42 0.43 11.69 6.97
N ALA A 43 1.15 10.57 6.85
CA ALA A 43 2.60 10.60 6.69
C ALA A 43 3.02 11.24 5.35
N LEU A 44 2.32 10.94 4.26
CA LEU A 44 2.55 11.58 2.96
C LEU A 44 2.28 13.09 3.01
N ALA A 45 1.20 13.51 3.65
CA ALA A 45 0.89 14.92 3.85
C ALA A 45 1.96 15.65 4.67
N GLU A 46 2.52 15.00 5.69
CA GLU A 46 3.64 15.55 6.47
C GLU A 46 4.92 15.66 5.61
N MET A 47 5.18 14.67 4.75
CA MET A 47 6.29 14.76 3.78
C MET A 47 6.10 15.96 2.85
N LEU A 48 4.91 16.13 2.31
CA LEU A 48 4.58 17.26 1.43
C LEU A 48 4.77 18.60 2.16
N ALA A 49 4.31 18.71 3.40
CA ALA A 49 4.46 19.92 4.20
C ALA A 49 5.92 20.28 4.48
N ARG A 50 6.79 19.27 4.66
CA ARG A 50 8.21 19.48 4.96
C ARG A 50 9.07 19.67 3.72
N PHE A 51 8.78 18.96 2.64
CA PHE A 51 9.66 18.82 1.48
C PHE A 51 8.99 19.22 0.16
N GLY A 52 7.70 19.62 0.17
CA GLY A 52 6.91 19.87 -1.04
C GLY A 52 7.25 21.16 -1.80
N GLY A 53 8.33 21.86 -1.43
CA GLY A 53 8.83 22.98 -2.22
C GLY A 53 9.32 22.54 -3.61
N ALA A 54 9.04 23.33 -4.64
CA ALA A 54 9.39 23.01 -6.01
C ALA A 54 10.88 22.63 -6.15
N GLY A 55 11.16 21.41 -6.62
CA GLY A 55 12.50 20.91 -6.87
C GLY A 55 13.32 20.54 -5.63
N MET A 56 12.72 20.50 -4.45
CA MET A 56 13.43 20.12 -3.22
C MET A 56 13.63 18.60 -3.09
N VAL A 57 12.77 17.81 -3.71
CA VAL A 57 12.86 16.35 -3.70
C VAL A 57 13.19 15.87 -5.10
N GLU A 58 14.35 15.22 -5.24
CA GLU A 58 14.80 14.64 -6.50
C GLU A 58 14.34 13.19 -6.65
N GLN A 59 14.30 12.46 -5.52
CA GLN A 59 13.96 11.05 -5.50
C GLN A 59 13.17 10.68 -4.25
N ILE A 60 12.15 9.84 -4.44
CA ILE A 60 11.38 9.21 -3.36
C ILE A 60 11.48 7.69 -3.53
N VAL A 61 11.80 7.00 -2.44
CA VAL A 61 11.71 5.53 -2.37
C VAL A 61 10.63 5.18 -1.37
N VAL A 62 9.55 4.59 -1.88
CA VAL A 62 8.50 4.02 -1.05
C VAL A 62 8.82 2.54 -0.87
N ALA A 63 9.19 2.15 0.33
CA ALA A 63 9.62 0.78 0.63
C ALA A 63 8.80 0.19 1.77
N GLY A 64 8.53 -1.10 1.69
CA GLY A 64 7.85 -1.85 2.74
C GLY A 64 8.18 -3.32 2.71
N GLU A 65 8.20 -3.94 3.89
CA GLU A 65 8.42 -5.37 4.07
C GLU A 65 7.13 -6.04 4.56
N SER A 66 6.82 -7.24 4.05
CA SER A 66 5.66 -8.05 4.44
C SER A 66 4.36 -7.25 4.32
N ALA A 67 3.64 -7.02 5.42
CA ALA A 67 2.43 -6.21 5.44
C ALA A 67 2.65 -4.79 4.87
N GLY A 68 3.84 -4.24 5.02
CA GLY A 68 4.22 -2.94 4.46
C GLY A 68 4.51 -2.97 2.97
N ALA A 69 4.83 -4.14 2.40
CA ALA A 69 5.05 -4.28 0.96
C ALA A 69 3.74 -4.19 0.16
N VAL A 70 2.63 -4.65 0.75
CA VAL A 70 1.30 -4.64 0.09
C VAL A 70 0.89 -3.25 -0.40
N PRO A 71 0.93 -2.18 0.43
CA PRO A 71 0.47 -0.86 0.02
C PRO A 71 1.52 -0.06 -0.75
N THR A 72 2.76 -0.57 -0.88
CA THR A 72 3.88 0.14 -1.50
C THR A 72 3.53 0.73 -2.88
N PRO A 73 2.90 -0.01 -3.83
CA PRO A 73 2.56 0.55 -5.12
C PRO A 73 1.53 1.69 -5.03
N LEU A 74 0.52 1.56 -4.15
CA LEU A 74 -0.47 2.61 -3.94
C LEU A 74 0.17 3.90 -3.43
N PHE A 75 1.00 3.82 -2.39
CA PHE A 75 1.67 5.00 -1.84
C PHE A 75 2.74 5.57 -2.78
N ALA A 76 3.33 4.75 -3.66
CA ALA A 76 4.23 5.26 -4.71
C ALA A 76 3.47 6.07 -5.76
N GLY A 77 2.29 5.61 -6.19
CA GLY A 77 1.43 6.38 -7.09
C GLY A 77 0.99 7.71 -6.47
N LEU A 78 0.54 7.68 -5.20
CA LEU A 78 0.18 8.90 -4.46
C LEU A 78 1.37 9.85 -4.28
N ALA A 79 2.57 9.31 -4.04
CA ALA A 79 3.78 10.13 -3.95
C ALA A 79 4.13 10.79 -5.30
N ALA A 80 3.89 10.10 -6.41
CA ALA A 80 4.09 10.68 -7.75
C ALA A 80 3.10 11.83 -8.02
N ASP A 81 1.86 11.72 -7.53
CA ASP A 81 0.87 12.81 -7.64
C ASP A 81 1.31 14.05 -6.85
N GLU A 82 1.80 13.87 -5.62
CA GLU A 82 2.17 14.95 -4.72
C GLU A 82 3.55 15.56 -5.03
N PHE A 83 4.44 14.79 -5.66
CA PHE A 83 5.80 15.20 -6.00
C PHE A 83 6.10 14.98 -7.48
N PRO A 84 5.44 15.69 -8.40
CA PRO A 84 5.52 15.41 -9.84
C PRO A 84 6.90 15.65 -10.48
N ALA A 85 7.82 16.31 -9.77
CA ALA A 85 9.19 16.54 -10.22
C ALA A 85 10.17 15.48 -9.70
N ALA A 86 9.76 14.64 -8.75
CA ALA A 86 10.62 13.62 -8.17
C ALA A 86 10.58 12.31 -8.97
N SER A 87 11.71 11.62 -9.04
CA SER A 87 11.74 10.22 -9.46
C SER A 87 11.23 9.33 -8.33
N VAL A 88 10.17 8.54 -8.58
CA VAL A 88 9.56 7.68 -7.57
C VAL A 88 9.88 6.22 -7.85
N ILE A 89 10.30 5.52 -6.80
CA ILE A 89 10.62 4.09 -6.81
C ILE A 89 9.78 3.40 -5.74
N ALA A 90 9.08 2.34 -6.12
CA ALA A 90 8.38 1.44 -5.21
C ALA A 90 9.21 0.17 -5.00
N LEU A 91 9.50 -0.17 -3.75
CA LEU A 91 10.24 -1.38 -3.38
C LEU A 91 9.40 -2.23 -2.41
N ALA A 92 8.75 -3.26 -2.90
CA ALA A 92 7.94 -4.19 -2.13
C ALA A 92 8.73 -5.47 -1.82
N ASP A 93 8.90 -5.79 -0.55
CA ASP A 93 9.70 -6.93 -0.09
C ASP A 93 8.85 -7.93 0.71
N GLY A 94 8.80 -9.17 0.27
CA GLY A 94 8.23 -10.30 0.99
C GLY A 94 6.71 -10.25 1.17
N SER A 95 5.97 -9.74 0.20
CA SER A 95 4.51 -9.73 0.21
C SER A 95 3.90 -10.46 -0.98
N GLY A 96 4.56 -11.50 -1.41
CA GLY A 96 4.26 -12.46 -2.42
C GLY A 96 2.99 -12.34 -3.24
N ALA A 97 2.66 -13.37 -3.91
CA ALA A 97 1.50 -13.40 -4.77
C ALA A 97 0.26 -13.84 -3.96
N TYR A 98 -0.45 -12.90 -3.39
CA TYR A 98 -1.84 -13.19 -3.02
C TYR A 98 -2.65 -13.33 -4.30
N PRO A 99 -3.43 -14.39 -4.45
CA PRO A 99 -4.28 -14.57 -5.63
C PRO A 99 -5.40 -13.52 -5.64
N ASP A 100 -5.84 -13.21 -6.84
CA ASP A 100 -7.10 -12.47 -7.04
C ASP A 100 -8.26 -13.42 -6.77
N VAL A 101 -8.78 -13.39 -5.53
CA VAL A 101 -9.88 -14.23 -5.08
C VAL A 101 -10.98 -13.33 -4.52
N PRO A 102 -12.11 -13.15 -5.22
CA PRO A 102 -13.18 -12.23 -4.84
C PRO A 102 -13.64 -12.37 -3.39
N THR A 103 -13.76 -13.61 -2.89
CA THR A 103 -14.18 -13.86 -1.49
C THR A 103 -13.21 -13.25 -0.47
N VAL A 104 -11.90 -13.30 -0.74
CA VAL A 104 -10.88 -12.68 0.13
C VAL A 104 -10.93 -11.16 -0.03
N ASN A 105 -11.10 -10.68 -1.25
CA ASN A 105 -11.19 -9.25 -1.54
C ASN A 105 -12.37 -8.62 -0.79
N GLU A 106 -13.56 -9.24 -0.87
CA GLU A 106 -14.75 -8.79 -0.15
C GLU A 106 -14.60 -8.84 1.38
N LEU A 107 -13.94 -9.88 1.91
CA LEU A 107 -13.69 -10.01 3.33
C LEU A 107 -12.78 -8.88 3.84
N ILE A 108 -11.66 -8.66 3.17
CA ILE A 108 -10.69 -7.62 3.52
C ILE A 108 -11.30 -6.24 3.28
N GLY A 109 -11.98 -6.03 2.16
CA GLY A 109 -12.68 -4.80 1.84
C GLY A 109 -13.73 -4.45 2.89
N GLY A 110 -14.55 -5.43 3.29
CA GLY A 110 -15.60 -5.22 4.27
C GLY A 110 -15.10 -5.02 5.70
N LEU A 111 -14.14 -5.83 6.17
CA LEU A 111 -13.66 -5.75 7.56
C LEU A 111 -12.68 -4.60 7.79
N TRP A 112 -11.79 -4.36 6.84
CA TRP A 112 -10.77 -3.32 6.97
C TRP A 112 -11.12 -2.03 6.24
N GLY A 113 -12.09 -2.06 5.32
CA GLY A 113 -12.43 -0.92 4.48
C GLY A 113 -11.33 -0.59 3.49
N THR A 114 -10.67 -1.61 2.91
CA THR A 114 -9.53 -1.37 2.02
C THR A 114 -9.95 -0.77 0.67
N VAL A 115 -11.17 -1.00 0.24
CA VAL A 115 -11.70 -0.43 -1.01
C VAL A 115 -11.78 1.10 -0.94
N GLU A 116 -12.13 1.65 0.22
CA GLU A 116 -12.18 3.09 0.44
C GLU A 116 -10.79 3.75 0.48
N ALA A 117 -9.73 2.93 0.56
CA ALA A 117 -8.36 3.42 0.45
C ALA A 117 -7.90 3.61 -1.00
N ILE A 118 -8.59 2.98 -1.97
CA ILE A 118 -8.26 3.08 -3.40
C ILE A 118 -8.37 4.55 -3.82
N PRO A 119 -7.33 5.13 -4.46
CA PRO A 119 -7.39 6.51 -4.91
C PRO A 119 -8.41 6.70 -6.04
N ASP A 120 -8.95 7.91 -6.13
CA ASP A 120 -9.83 8.36 -7.21
C ASP A 120 -9.02 8.63 -8.49
N TRP A 121 -8.38 7.58 -8.97
CA TRP A 121 -7.69 7.59 -10.26
C TRP A 121 -8.63 7.07 -11.34
N PRO A 122 -8.62 7.60 -12.57
CA PRO A 122 -9.51 7.12 -13.65
C PRO A 122 -9.40 5.61 -13.92
N VAL A 123 -8.25 5.00 -13.66
CA VAL A 123 -8.04 3.56 -13.79
C VAL A 123 -8.86 2.74 -12.77
N ASN A 124 -9.33 3.38 -11.72
CA ASN A 124 -10.09 2.76 -10.63
C ASN A 124 -11.61 2.98 -10.75
N ASP A 125 -12.06 3.65 -11.82
CA ASP A 125 -13.48 3.92 -12.03
C ASP A 125 -14.30 2.62 -12.06
N GLY A 126 -15.28 2.54 -11.17
CA GLY A 126 -16.19 1.39 -11.08
C GLY A 126 -15.63 0.14 -10.40
N VAL A 127 -14.41 0.19 -9.83
CA VAL A 127 -13.84 -0.92 -9.06
C VAL A 127 -14.64 -1.15 -7.79
N THR A 128 -15.05 -2.40 -7.57
CA THR A 128 -15.75 -2.84 -6.37
C THR A 128 -14.87 -3.76 -5.52
N ALA A 129 -15.32 -4.10 -4.30
CA ALA A 129 -14.60 -5.02 -3.43
C ALA A 129 -14.36 -6.40 -4.08
N ALA A 130 -15.30 -6.88 -4.88
CA ALA A 130 -15.20 -8.16 -5.58
C ALA A 130 -14.17 -8.13 -6.72
N ASP A 131 -13.94 -6.95 -7.31
CA ASP A 131 -13.08 -6.77 -8.47
C ASP A 131 -11.65 -6.33 -8.09
N TRP A 132 -11.37 -6.10 -6.79
CA TRP A 132 -10.11 -5.56 -6.32
C TRP A 132 -9.31 -6.58 -5.52
N SER A 133 -8.03 -6.67 -5.82
CA SER A 133 -7.08 -7.55 -5.15
C SER A 133 -5.78 -6.83 -4.80
N PHE A 134 -4.94 -7.43 -3.95
CA PHE A 134 -3.62 -6.86 -3.67
C PHE A 134 -2.71 -6.77 -4.91
N PRO A 135 -2.70 -7.74 -5.83
CA PRO A 135 -1.98 -7.59 -7.10
C PRO A 135 -2.41 -6.41 -7.94
N ASP A 136 -3.69 -6.03 -7.89
CA ASP A 136 -4.22 -4.91 -8.67
C ASP A 136 -3.61 -3.57 -8.28
N LEU A 137 -3.12 -3.43 -7.06
CA LEU A 137 -2.41 -2.22 -6.63
C LEU A 137 -1.22 -1.89 -7.54
N PHE A 138 -0.46 -2.91 -7.99
CA PHE A 138 0.63 -2.71 -8.93
C PHE A 138 0.13 -2.31 -10.31
N VAL A 139 -0.96 -2.94 -10.77
CA VAL A 139 -1.55 -2.66 -12.09
C VAL A 139 -2.15 -1.25 -12.12
N GLN A 140 -2.91 -0.90 -11.09
CA GLN A 140 -3.56 0.41 -10.97
C GLN A 140 -2.53 1.53 -10.87
N ALA A 141 -1.57 1.41 -9.94
CA ALA A 141 -0.52 2.40 -9.77
C ALA A 141 0.37 2.54 -11.01
N GLY A 142 0.75 1.40 -11.65
CA GLY A 142 1.55 1.43 -12.87
C GLY A 142 0.83 2.02 -14.09
N ARG A 143 -0.49 1.87 -14.17
CA ARG A 143 -1.29 2.52 -15.21
C ARG A 143 -1.50 4.01 -14.96
N HIS A 144 -1.67 4.38 -13.68
CA HIS A 144 -1.86 5.76 -13.27
C HIS A 144 -0.56 6.57 -13.38
N ALA A 145 0.53 6.03 -12.87
CA ALA A 145 1.84 6.68 -12.80
C ALA A 145 2.92 5.83 -13.50
N PRO A 146 2.95 5.82 -14.86
CA PRO A 146 3.82 4.92 -15.64
C PRO A 146 5.32 5.21 -15.49
N ASP A 147 5.69 6.38 -14.98
CA ASP A 147 7.09 6.78 -14.74
C ASP A 147 7.62 6.27 -13.38
N VAL A 148 6.76 5.70 -12.53
CA VAL A 148 7.18 5.06 -11.28
C VAL A 148 7.90 3.75 -11.57
N VAL A 149 9.07 3.55 -10.98
CA VAL A 149 9.79 2.28 -11.06
C VAL A 149 9.29 1.33 -9.97
N PHE A 150 8.67 0.23 -10.37
CA PHE A 150 8.21 -0.80 -9.44
C PHE A 150 9.22 -1.93 -9.35
N ALA A 151 9.70 -2.19 -8.14
CA ALA A 151 10.55 -3.31 -7.81
C ALA A 151 9.89 -4.19 -6.76
N ARG A 152 10.04 -5.51 -6.91
CA ARG A 152 9.46 -6.50 -6.04
C ARG A 152 10.45 -7.61 -5.76
N HIS A 153 10.55 -8.01 -4.50
CA HIS A 153 11.35 -9.14 -4.05
C HIS A 153 10.49 -10.07 -3.21
N ASP A 154 10.46 -11.35 -3.58
CA ASP A 154 9.73 -12.40 -2.87
C ASP A 154 10.57 -13.66 -2.75
N TYR A 155 10.44 -14.38 -1.63
CA TYR A 155 11.06 -15.68 -1.45
C TYR A 155 10.25 -16.76 -2.15
N ALA A 156 10.93 -17.65 -2.89
CA ALA A 156 10.29 -18.74 -3.63
C ALA A 156 9.52 -19.74 -2.73
N TYR A 157 9.92 -19.84 -1.45
CA TYR A 157 9.34 -20.76 -0.46
C TYR A 157 9.09 -20.03 0.86
N ASP A 158 8.22 -18.99 0.81
CA ASP A 158 7.87 -18.21 1.98
C ASP A 158 6.80 -18.90 2.82
N ARG A 159 7.24 -19.50 3.93
CA ARG A 159 6.34 -20.20 4.86
C ARG A 159 5.40 -19.26 5.60
N THR A 160 5.81 -18.02 5.80
CA THR A 160 4.99 -16.99 6.48
C THR A 160 3.84 -16.57 5.58
N GLN A 161 4.12 -16.30 4.30
CA GLN A 161 3.08 -15.98 3.33
C GLN A 161 2.12 -17.17 3.12
N ALA A 162 2.66 -18.40 3.02
CA ALA A 162 1.83 -19.60 2.94
C ALA A 162 0.92 -19.78 4.16
N PHE A 163 1.40 -19.43 5.37
CA PHE A 163 0.58 -19.48 6.58
C PHE A 163 -0.57 -18.46 6.52
N PHE A 164 -0.30 -17.22 6.10
CA PHE A 164 -1.36 -16.20 5.96
C PHE A 164 -2.36 -16.55 4.84
N ALA A 165 -1.89 -17.10 3.71
CA ALA A 165 -2.76 -17.61 2.66
C ALA A 165 -3.72 -18.70 3.19
N LEU A 166 -3.19 -19.66 3.95
CA LEU A 166 -4.00 -20.69 4.60
C LEU A 166 -5.05 -20.10 5.58
N LEU A 167 -4.66 -19.10 6.37
CA LEU A 167 -5.60 -18.41 7.27
C LEU A 167 -6.71 -17.68 6.50
N ALA A 168 -6.40 -17.16 5.32
CA ALA A 168 -7.37 -16.51 4.44
C ALA A 168 -8.22 -17.52 3.64
N GLY A 169 -7.96 -18.81 3.76
CA GLY A 169 -8.70 -19.87 3.07
C GLY A 169 -8.31 -20.05 1.60
N ILE A 170 -7.09 -19.69 1.24
CA ILE A 170 -6.52 -19.77 -0.11
C ILE A 170 -5.25 -20.62 -0.15
#